data_59d47cdd4f66198c8440cdfa76a4e5c7
#
_entry.id   59d47cdd4f66198c8440cdfa76a4e5c7
#
_cell.length_a   1.000
_cell.length_b   1.000
_cell.length_c   1.000
_cell.angle_alpha   90.00
_cell.angle_beta   90.00
_cell.angle_gamma   90.00
#
_symmetry.space_group_name_H-M   'P 1'
#
loop_
_entity.id
_entity.type
_entity.pdbx_description
1 polymer ?
#
loop_
_entity_poly.entity_id
_entity_poly.type
_entity_poly.pdbx_seq_one_letter_code
_entity_poly.pdbx_strand_id
1 'polypeptide(L)'
;MIATAQLGLQILKSWAEKNREDIDKFAVFPTGYLGLVTPQNGLELYQGDIRLVDLQGKELEKFDSNNYLDYIAEHVEDWSYLKFPYYKKMGYPQGVYRVGPLGRLNTCEKIETPIANQAYQEYRASYNWKPVENTLNYHHARLIELIFAIERVR
;
A
#
# COMPACT_ATOMS: atom_id res chain seq x y z
N MET A 1 -18.22 1.47 16.04
CA MET A 1 -16.92 1.14 15.41
C MET A 1 -16.64 1.95 14.15
N ILE A 2 -17.48 1.98 13.10
CA ILE A 2 -17.22 2.80 11.90
C ILE A 2 -17.06 4.29 12.25
N ALA A 3 -17.99 4.87 13.01
CA ALA A 3 -17.90 6.29 13.40
C ALA A 3 -16.59 6.62 14.13
N THR A 4 -16.07 5.70 14.95
CA THR A 4 -14.79 5.88 15.66
C THR A 4 -13.61 5.85 14.68
N ALA A 5 -13.63 4.96 13.70
CA ALA A 5 -12.59 4.89 12.66
C ALA A 5 -12.62 6.14 11.76
N GLN A 6 -13.81 6.62 11.39
CA GLN A 6 -13.98 7.87 10.65
C GLN A 6 -13.49 9.10 11.44
N LEU A 7 -13.77 9.16 12.75
CA LEU A 7 -13.24 10.20 13.62
C LEU A 7 -11.70 10.16 13.66
N GLY A 8 -11.10 8.96 13.80
CA GLY A 8 -9.65 8.78 13.75
C GLY A 8 -9.07 9.29 12.43
N LEU A 9 -9.72 9.00 11.31
CA LEU A 9 -9.32 9.49 9.99
C LEU A 9 -9.41 11.01 9.88
N GLN A 10 -10.46 11.64 10.42
CA GLN A 10 -10.60 13.10 10.45
C GLN A 10 -9.50 13.77 11.27
N ILE A 11 -9.19 13.22 12.47
CA ILE A 11 -8.12 13.72 13.32
C ILE A 11 -6.77 13.63 12.58
N LEU A 12 -6.50 12.49 11.93
CA LEU A 12 -5.27 12.30 11.17
C LEU A 12 -5.18 13.29 9.98
N LYS A 13 -6.27 13.49 9.24
CA LYS A 13 -6.31 14.46 8.13
C LYS A 13 -5.97 15.87 8.62
N SER A 14 -6.62 16.30 9.70
CA SER A 14 -6.38 17.61 10.31
C SER A 14 -4.94 17.79 10.80
N TRP A 15 -4.34 16.72 11.35
CA TRP A 15 -2.93 16.73 11.74
C TRP A 15 -2.02 16.77 10.51
N ALA A 16 -2.32 15.98 9.48
CA ALA A 16 -1.52 15.90 8.27
C ALA A 16 -1.50 17.23 7.49
N GLU A 17 -2.61 17.96 7.46
CA GLU A 17 -2.69 19.29 6.85
C GLU A 17 -1.74 20.28 7.53
N LYS A 18 -1.66 20.25 8.87
CA LYS A 18 -0.79 21.13 9.67
C LYS A 18 0.69 20.77 9.58
N ASN A 19 1.01 19.51 9.27
CA ASN A 19 2.38 18.98 9.23
C ASN A 19 2.78 18.51 7.84
N ARG A 20 2.16 19.06 6.80
CA ARG A 20 2.34 18.61 5.41
C ARG A 20 3.79 18.61 4.97
N GLU A 21 4.53 19.66 5.32
CA GLU A 21 5.93 19.80 4.95
C GLU A 21 6.82 18.69 5.55
N ASP A 22 6.59 18.33 6.81
CA ASP A 22 7.32 17.25 7.47
C ASP A 22 6.96 15.89 6.88
N ILE A 23 5.66 15.65 6.60
CA ILE A 23 5.19 14.42 5.97
C ILE A 23 5.83 14.24 4.59
N ASP A 24 5.90 15.30 3.80
CA ASP A 24 6.42 15.26 2.43
C ASP A 24 7.93 15.06 2.37
N LYS A 25 8.66 15.34 3.46
CA LYS A 25 10.12 15.18 3.54
C LYS A 25 10.57 13.93 4.32
N PHE A 26 9.74 13.41 5.24
CA PHE A 26 10.17 12.35 6.13
C PHE A 26 10.18 10.98 5.45
N ALA A 27 11.37 10.35 5.39
CA ALA A 27 11.57 8.98 4.91
C ALA A 27 10.87 8.70 3.57
N VAL A 28 11.06 9.60 2.62
CA VAL A 28 10.59 9.46 1.24
C VAL A 28 11.70 8.82 0.42
N PHE A 29 11.41 7.69 -0.19
CA PHE A 29 12.34 7.03 -1.11
C PHE A 29 11.56 6.20 -2.14
N PRO A 30 12.05 6.19 -3.40
CA PRO A 30 11.37 5.50 -4.49
C PRO A 30 11.51 3.98 -4.34
N THR A 31 10.39 3.28 -4.42
CA THR A 31 10.34 1.81 -4.45
C THR A 31 9.15 1.36 -5.30
N GLY A 32 9.11 0.07 -5.67
CA GLY A 32 7.87 -0.57 -6.07
C GLY A 32 6.92 -0.77 -4.88
N TYR A 33 5.72 -1.25 -5.18
CA TYR A 33 4.69 -1.57 -4.17
C TYR A 33 4.09 -2.93 -4.49
N LEU A 34 3.85 -3.71 -3.42
CA LEU A 34 3.26 -5.04 -3.53
C LEU A 34 2.07 -5.16 -2.59
N GLY A 35 0.98 -5.71 -3.08
CA GLY A 35 -0.23 -5.94 -2.30
C GLY A 35 -1.11 -7.02 -2.90
N LEU A 36 -2.06 -7.52 -2.10
CA LEU A 36 -3.12 -8.40 -2.57
C LEU A 36 -4.22 -7.58 -3.23
N VAL A 37 -4.74 -8.10 -4.33
CA VAL A 37 -5.86 -7.51 -5.06
C VAL A 37 -6.85 -8.57 -5.50
N THR A 38 -8.11 -8.17 -5.68
CA THR A 38 -9.11 -9.00 -6.38
C THR A 38 -8.75 -9.14 -7.87
N PRO A 39 -9.39 -10.04 -8.63
CA PRO A 39 -9.19 -10.13 -10.08
C PRO A 39 -9.40 -8.78 -10.80
N GLN A 40 -10.27 -7.89 -10.28
CA GLN A 40 -10.57 -6.57 -10.82
C GLN A 40 -9.74 -5.45 -10.16
N ASN A 41 -8.58 -5.78 -9.57
CA ASN A 41 -7.68 -4.85 -8.89
C ASN A 41 -8.30 -4.09 -7.71
N GLY A 42 -9.34 -4.64 -7.09
CA GLY A 42 -9.85 -4.13 -5.80
C GLY A 42 -8.93 -4.49 -4.64
N LEU A 43 -8.98 -3.70 -3.57
CA LEU A 43 -8.23 -3.99 -2.34
C LEU A 43 -8.65 -5.34 -1.76
N GLU A 44 -7.66 -6.19 -1.43
CA GLU A 44 -7.90 -7.44 -0.72
C GLU A 44 -6.91 -7.61 0.44
N LEU A 45 -7.40 -8.24 1.55
CA LEU A 45 -6.60 -8.43 2.76
C LEU A 45 -6.35 -9.91 3.07
N TYR A 46 -7.08 -10.82 2.44
CA TYR A 46 -7.04 -12.23 2.80
C TYR A 46 -6.83 -13.17 1.60
N GLN A 47 -7.61 -13.02 0.53
CA GLN A 47 -7.51 -13.87 -0.66
C GLN A 47 -7.43 -13.01 -1.92
N GLY A 48 -6.53 -13.36 -2.84
CA GLY A 48 -6.38 -12.62 -4.09
C GLY A 48 -5.05 -12.88 -4.75
N ASP A 49 -4.86 -12.24 -5.89
CA ASP A 49 -3.58 -12.23 -6.59
C ASP A 49 -2.63 -11.23 -5.94
N ILE A 50 -1.34 -11.53 -6.01
CA ILE A 50 -0.30 -10.56 -5.67
C ILE A 50 -0.11 -9.65 -6.88
N ARG A 51 -0.25 -8.35 -6.67
CA ARG A 51 0.03 -7.33 -7.68
C ARG A 51 1.25 -6.52 -7.26
N LEU A 52 2.22 -6.41 -8.17
CA LEU A 52 3.41 -5.60 -8.02
C LEU A 52 3.35 -4.44 -9.02
N VAL A 53 3.53 -3.22 -8.53
CA VAL A 53 3.63 -2.02 -9.37
C VAL A 53 4.96 -1.31 -9.15
N ASP A 54 5.41 -0.58 -10.14
CA ASP A 54 6.61 0.25 -10.04
C ASP A 54 6.35 1.57 -9.27
N LEU A 55 7.36 2.40 -9.18
CA LEU A 55 7.29 3.71 -8.51
C LEU A 55 6.37 4.72 -9.22
N GLN A 56 5.97 4.47 -10.46
CA GLN A 56 4.96 5.25 -11.20
C GLN A 56 3.55 4.67 -11.07
N GLY A 57 3.39 3.50 -10.45
CA GLY A 57 2.12 2.77 -10.33
C GLY A 57 1.78 1.91 -11.54
N LYS A 58 2.71 1.72 -12.45
CA LYS A 58 2.54 0.80 -13.58
C LYS A 58 2.70 -0.63 -13.11
N GLU A 59 1.78 -1.51 -13.52
CA GLU A 59 1.87 -2.92 -13.22
C GLU A 59 3.13 -3.55 -13.83
N LEU A 60 3.93 -4.18 -12.98
CA LEU A 60 5.08 -4.97 -13.36
C LEU A 60 4.71 -6.45 -13.47
N GLU A 61 3.86 -6.92 -12.55
CA GLU A 61 3.46 -8.31 -12.48
C GLU A 61 2.15 -8.46 -11.70
N LYS A 62 1.36 -9.49 -12.07
CA LYS A 62 0.22 -9.97 -11.28
C LYS A 62 0.20 -11.48 -11.33
N PHE A 63 0.18 -12.15 -10.16
CA PHE A 63 0.33 -13.59 -10.08
C PHE A 63 -0.40 -14.17 -8.86
N ASP A 64 -0.73 -15.46 -8.95
CA ASP A 64 -1.28 -16.22 -7.84
C ASP A 64 -0.28 -16.28 -6.68
N SER A 65 -0.76 -16.03 -5.46
CA SER A 65 0.06 -16.01 -4.25
C SER A 65 0.79 -17.35 -3.99
N ASN A 66 0.29 -18.47 -4.49
CA ASN A 66 0.95 -19.77 -4.37
C ASN A 66 2.24 -19.87 -5.20
N ASN A 67 2.39 -19.03 -6.23
CA ASN A 67 3.53 -19.02 -7.14
C ASN A 67 4.55 -17.92 -6.80
N TYR A 68 4.48 -17.32 -5.60
CA TYR A 68 5.30 -16.17 -5.25
C TYR A 68 6.82 -16.41 -5.39
N LEU A 69 7.29 -17.67 -5.18
CA LEU A 69 8.70 -18.02 -5.34
C LEU A 69 9.22 -17.89 -6.77
N ASP A 70 8.36 -17.88 -7.77
CA ASP A 70 8.78 -17.66 -9.16
C ASP A 70 9.14 -16.19 -9.42
N TYR A 71 8.56 -15.28 -8.65
CA TYR A 71 8.66 -13.84 -8.84
C TYR A 71 9.51 -13.13 -7.79
N ILE A 72 9.52 -13.63 -6.55
CA ILE A 72 10.20 -13.00 -5.40
C ILE A 72 11.42 -13.85 -5.00
N ALA A 73 12.51 -13.16 -4.76
CA ALA A 73 13.70 -13.73 -4.15
C ALA A 73 14.11 -12.91 -2.93
N GLU A 74 15.05 -13.45 -2.16
CA GLU A 74 15.58 -12.82 -0.95
C GLU A 74 17.08 -12.59 -1.11
N HIS A 75 17.52 -11.38 -0.81
CA HIS A 75 18.93 -11.05 -0.67
C HIS A 75 19.35 -11.19 0.79
N VAL A 76 20.59 -11.64 1.00
CA VAL A 76 21.20 -11.86 2.33
C VAL A 76 22.39 -10.96 2.49
N GLU A 77 22.54 -10.34 3.65
CA GLU A 77 23.67 -9.53 4.05
C GLU A 77 24.41 -10.21 5.20
N ASP A 78 25.75 -10.21 5.17
CA ASP A 78 26.58 -10.88 6.19
C ASP A 78 26.41 -10.27 7.59
N TRP A 79 26.01 -9.01 7.67
CA TRP A 79 25.83 -8.27 8.92
C TRP A 79 24.42 -8.41 9.51
N SER A 80 23.48 -9.09 8.83
CA SER A 80 22.07 -9.16 9.24
C SER A 80 21.49 -10.55 9.06
N TYR A 81 20.72 -11.00 10.04
CA TYR A 81 19.90 -12.21 9.92
C TYR A 81 18.58 -11.96 9.14
N LEU A 82 18.25 -10.69 8.85
CA LEU A 82 17.06 -10.33 8.08
C LEU A 82 17.26 -10.71 6.61
N LYS A 83 16.16 -11.09 5.98
CA LYS A 83 16.07 -11.29 4.54
C LYS A 83 15.49 -10.05 3.89
N PHE A 84 16.01 -9.70 2.73
CA PHE A 84 15.60 -8.52 1.96
C PHE A 84 14.89 -8.99 0.67
N PRO A 85 13.55 -9.11 0.69
CA PRO A 85 12.82 -9.60 -0.48
C PRO A 85 12.83 -8.57 -1.61
N TYR A 86 12.93 -9.07 -2.84
CA TYR A 86 12.94 -8.26 -4.03
C TYR A 86 12.31 -8.98 -5.23
N TYR A 87 11.85 -8.23 -6.22
CA TYR A 87 11.34 -8.76 -7.46
C TYR A 87 12.48 -9.29 -8.34
N LYS A 88 12.44 -10.57 -8.66
CA LYS A 88 13.53 -11.29 -9.34
C LYS A 88 13.94 -10.68 -10.67
N LYS A 89 12.97 -10.29 -11.52
CA LYS A 89 13.27 -9.79 -12.86
C LYS A 89 14.05 -8.48 -12.84
N MET A 90 13.95 -7.69 -11.76
CA MET A 90 14.70 -6.44 -11.60
C MET A 90 16.00 -6.62 -10.82
N GLY A 91 16.14 -7.70 -10.07
CA GLY A 91 17.31 -7.94 -9.22
C GLY A 91 17.34 -7.04 -7.98
N TYR A 92 18.32 -7.30 -7.11
CA TYR A 92 18.58 -6.47 -5.91
C TYR A 92 19.68 -5.44 -6.23
N PRO A 93 19.56 -4.17 -5.79
CA PRO A 93 18.48 -3.59 -4.98
C PRO A 93 17.31 -2.98 -5.79
N GLN A 94 17.33 -3.00 -7.11
CA GLN A 94 16.36 -2.31 -7.96
C GLN A 94 14.94 -2.87 -7.83
N GLY A 95 14.82 -4.15 -7.51
CA GLY A 95 13.56 -4.84 -7.33
C GLY A 95 12.94 -4.72 -5.94
N VAL A 96 13.46 -3.86 -5.05
CA VAL A 96 12.87 -3.68 -3.72
C VAL A 96 11.49 -3.04 -3.79
N TYR A 97 10.61 -3.44 -2.87
CA TYR A 97 9.23 -2.95 -2.85
C TYR A 97 8.73 -2.75 -1.42
N ARG A 98 7.73 -1.89 -1.27
CA ARG A 98 6.99 -1.69 -0.02
C ARG A 98 5.74 -2.55 0.00
N VAL A 99 5.41 -3.04 1.18
CA VAL A 99 4.22 -3.84 1.49
C VAL A 99 3.37 -3.14 2.56
N GLY A 100 2.38 -3.84 3.10
CA GLY A 100 1.52 -3.33 4.14
C GLY A 100 0.48 -2.31 3.63
N PRO A 101 -0.15 -1.52 4.51
CA PRO A 101 -1.25 -0.63 4.12
C PRO A 101 -0.91 0.30 2.95
N LEU A 102 0.23 0.96 2.99
CA LEU A 102 0.65 1.86 1.92
C LEU A 102 0.92 1.12 0.61
N GLY A 103 1.58 -0.05 0.67
CA GLY A 103 1.80 -0.91 -0.48
C GLY A 103 0.48 -1.31 -1.13
N ARG A 104 -0.48 -1.81 -0.34
CA ARG A 104 -1.79 -2.25 -0.84
C ARG A 104 -2.61 -1.11 -1.45
N LEU A 105 -2.63 0.08 -0.84
CA LEU A 105 -3.36 1.22 -1.42
C LEU A 105 -2.70 1.78 -2.69
N ASN A 106 -1.40 1.56 -2.87
CA ASN A 106 -0.72 1.92 -4.13
C ASN A 106 -0.91 0.86 -5.23
N THR A 107 -1.23 -0.37 -4.86
CA THR A 107 -1.44 -1.47 -5.81
C THR A 107 -2.90 -1.68 -6.20
N CYS A 108 -3.87 -1.30 -5.36
CA CYS A 108 -5.28 -1.41 -5.71
C CYS A 108 -5.76 -0.20 -6.55
N GLU A 109 -6.87 -0.38 -7.26
CA GLU A 109 -7.51 0.66 -8.06
C GLU A 109 -8.83 1.13 -7.45
N LYS A 110 -9.41 0.32 -6.55
CA LYS A 110 -10.67 0.62 -5.85
C LYS A 110 -10.75 -0.15 -4.53
N ILE A 111 -11.70 0.24 -3.70
CA ILE A 111 -12.10 -0.52 -2.52
C ILE A 111 -13.59 -0.89 -2.68
N GLU A 112 -13.93 -2.15 -2.43
CA GLU A 112 -15.28 -2.68 -2.72
C GLU A 112 -16.38 -2.15 -1.78
N THR A 113 -16.01 -1.57 -0.63
CA THR A 113 -16.96 -1.04 0.34
C THR A 113 -17.11 0.48 0.22
N PRO A 114 -18.33 1.05 0.38
CA PRO A 114 -18.61 2.42 -0.03
C PRO A 114 -17.86 3.48 0.80
N ILE A 115 -17.80 3.34 2.13
CA ILE A 115 -17.18 4.36 3.00
C ILE A 115 -15.66 4.34 2.85
N ALA A 116 -15.05 3.16 2.84
CA ALA A 116 -13.62 3.03 2.63
C ALA A 116 -13.21 3.46 1.22
N ASN A 117 -14.04 3.16 0.20
CA ASN A 117 -13.75 3.62 -1.16
C ASN A 117 -13.80 5.14 -1.28
N GLN A 118 -14.78 5.79 -0.67
CA GLN A 118 -14.82 7.26 -0.64
C GLN A 118 -13.53 7.82 -0.01
N ALA A 119 -13.11 7.29 1.14
CA ALA A 119 -11.88 7.72 1.81
C ALA A 119 -10.64 7.47 0.95
N TYR A 120 -10.59 6.35 0.23
CA TYR A 120 -9.53 6.00 -0.70
C TYR A 120 -9.46 6.96 -1.89
N GLN A 121 -10.61 7.31 -2.49
CA GLN A 121 -10.69 8.24 -3.61
C GLN A 121 -10.17 9.63 -3.19
N GLU A 122 -10.60 10.14 -2.03
CA GLU A 122 -10.12 11.41 -1.46
C GLU A 122 -8.60 11.36 -1.21
N TYR A 123 -8.12 10.27 -0.64
CA TYR A 123 -6.70 10.05 -0.39
C TYR A 123 -5.87 10.05 -1.68
N ARG A 124 -6.28 9.29 -2.70
CA ARG A 124 -5.58 9.23 -3.98
C ARG A 124 -5.61 10.57 -4.73
N ALA A 125 -6.73 11.26 -4.69
CA ALA A 125 -6.88 12.59 -5.31
C ALA A 125 -5.93 13.64 -4.68
N SER A 126 -5.70 13.59 -3.36
CA SER A 126 -4.76 14.49 -2.68
C SER A 126 -3.30 14.32 -3.10
N TYR A 127 -2.97 13.19 -3.76
CA TYR A 127 -1.66 12.90 -4.35
C TYR A 127 -1.69 12.84 -5.88
N ASN A 128 -2.69 13.46 -6.51
CA ASN A 128 -2.86 13.50 -7.97
C ASN A 128 -2.82 12.09 -8.61
N TRP A 129 -3.35 11.09 -7.92
CA TRP A 129 -3.40 9.68 -8.33
C TRP A 129 -2.04 9.01 -8.52
N LYS A 130 -0.97 9.67 -8.16
CA LYS A 130 0.36 9.07 -8.15
C LYS A 130 0.53 8.12 -6.96
N PRO A 131 1.45 7.15 -7.01
CA PRO A 131 1.83 6.38 -5.84
C PRO A 131 2.30 7.30 -4.72
N VAL A 132 1.92 6.96 -3.49
CA VAL A 132 2.27 7.73 -2.31
C VAL A 132 3.52 7.12 -1.68
N GLU A 133 4.60 7.89 -1.63
CA GLU A 133 5.93 7.42 -1.22
C GLU A 133 6.28 7.75 0.23
N ASN A 134 5.59 8.71 0.83
CA ASN A 134 5.87 9.23 2.17
C ASN A 134 5.55 8.19 3.25
N THR A 135 6.51 7.83 4.07
CA THR A 135 6.36 6.77 5.08
C THR A 135 5.26 7.07 6.11
N LEU A 136 5.08 8.32 6.51
CA LEU A 136 4.02 8.68 7.47
C LEU A 136 2.60 8.41 6.94
N ASN A 137 2.42 8.28 5.63
CA ASN A 137 1.14 7.90 5.03
C ASN A 137 0.73 6.44 5.28
N TYR A 138 1.59 5.60 5.84
CA TYR A 138 1.17 4.30 6.36
C TYR A 138 0.05 4.41 7.40
N HIS A 139 0.05 5.48 8.20
CA HIS A 139 -1.03 5.71 9.17
C HIS A 139 -2.36 6.05 8.50
N HIS A 140 -2.33 6.89 7.45
CA HIS A 140 -3.53 7.22 6.67
C HIS A 140 -4.09 5.98 5.97
N ALA A 141 -3.23 5.25 5.29
CA ALA A 141 -3.60 4.00 4.61
C ALA A 141 -4.19 2.98 5.58
N ARG A 142 -3.62 2.82 6.78
CA ARG A 142 -4.12 1.90 7.81
C ARG A 142 -5.52 2.26 8.30
N LEU A 143 -5.86 3.54 8.43
CA LEU A 143 -7.20 3.95 8.84
C LEU A 143 -8.24 3.71 7.74
N ILE A 144 -7.86 3.86 6.47
CA ILE A 144 -8.73 3.48 5.34
C ILE A 144 -8.99 1.97 5.34
N GLU A 145 -7.95 1.15 5.52
CA GLU A 145 -8.10 -0.31 5.62
C GLU A 145 -8.91 -0.74 6.85
N LEU A 146 -8.78 -0.03 7.96
CA LEU A 146 -9.61 -0.29 9.15
C LEU A 146 -11.10 -0.08 8.85
N ILE A 147 -11.44 1.00 8.14
CA ILE A 147 -12.83 1.24 7.72
C ILE A 147 -13.30 0.11 6.79
N PHE A 148 -12.49 -0.27 5.81
CA PHE A 148 -12.78 -1.39 4.91
C PHE A 148 -13.03 -2.69 5.66
N ALA A 149 -12.15 -3.05 6.61
CA ALA A 149 -12.31 -4.27 7.40
C ALA A 149 -13.60 -4.24 8.25
N ILE A 150 -13.93 -3.10 8.86
CA ILE A 150 -15.16 -2.95 9.65
C ILE A 150 -16.41 -3.06 8.76
N GLU A 151 -16.38 -2.50 7.55
CA GLU A 151 -17.50 -2.64 6.60
C GLU A 151 -17.71 -4.09 6.15
N ARG A 152 -16.63 -4.86 5.99
CA ARG A 152 -16.71 -6.28 5.59
C ARG A 152 -17.22 -7.21 6.70
N VAL A 153 -17.08 -6.86 7.96
CA VAL A 153 -17.56 -7.66 9.11
C VAL A 153 -19.05 -7.42 9.39
N ARG A 154 -19.67 -6.44 8.79
CA ARG A 154 -21.10 -6.14 8.92
C ARG A 154 -21.94 -6.97 7.99
#